data_3b05aa567cdad1578b954eda01a0356a
#
_entry.id   3b05aa567cdad1578b954eda01a0356a
#
_cell.length_a   1.000
_cell.length_b   1.000
_cell.length_c   1.000
_cell.angle_alpha   90.00
_cell.angle_beta   90.00
_cell.angle_gamma   90.00
#
_symmetry.space_group_name_H-M   'P 1'
#
loop_
_entity.id
_entity.type
_entity.pdbx_description
1 polymer ?
#
loop_
_entity_poly.entity_id
_entity_poly.type
_entity_poly.pdbx_seq_one_letter_code
_entity_poly.pdbx_strand_id
1 'polypeptide(L)'
;MPATVFVLSLMLSSSAYAQSGDVVNLAERNLGGPRLGVTYITGSELVQKLADRNIGRLISQFGWHFEYQVIPDGIGPSFVIQFVPLIGAVEYATFLPSATLAMGVRFPSGIEFGMGPNIIVTEQNVTSSLVLAVGQSINYGGVSIPVNLVAATNPKGTRLSFVFGYAIAKPPTSPSATFR
;
A
#
# COMPACT_ATOMS: atom_id res chain seq x y z
N MET A 1 37.68 -43.77 23.95
CA MET A 1 36.39 -43.36 24.58
C MET A 1 35.55 -42.74 23.50
N PRO A 2 34.46 -43.35 23.04
CA PRO A 2 33.60 -42.78 22.00
C PRO A 2 32.55 -41.90 22.64
N ALA A 3 32.44 -40.67 22.08
CA ALA A 3 31.44 -39.69 22.45
C ALA A 3 30.08 -40.10 21.86
N THR A 4 29.10 -40.35 22.73
CA THR A 4 27.73 -40.67 22.40
C THR A 4 26.98 -39.41 21.98
N VAL A 5 26.64 -39.33 20.70
CA VAL A 5 25.80 -38.25 20.16
C VAL A 5 24.34 -38.60 20.50
N PHE A 6 23.73 -37.77 21.35
CA PHE A 6 22.29 -37.89 21.67
C PHE A 6 21.51 -37.12 20.58
N VAL A 7 20.90 -37.86 19.65
CA VAL A 7 19.97 -37.28 18.67
C VAL A 7 18.60 -37.18 19.34
N LEU A 8 18.22 -35.98 19.76
CA LEU A 8 16.88 -35.67 20.26
C LEU A 8 15.93 -35.56 19.06
N SER A 9 15.22 -36.64 18.79
CA SER A 9 14.14 -36.67 17.78
C SER A 9 12.92 -35.96 18.34
N LEU A 10 12.69 -34.72 17.91
CA LEU A 10 11.47 -33.95 18.20
C LEU A 10 10.37 -34.48 17.27
N MET A 11 9.52 -35.39 17.78
CA MET A 11 8.27 -35.80 17.13
C MET A 11 7.30 -34.60 17.20
N LEU A 12 7.25 -33.78 16.14
CA LEU A 12 6.16 -32.85 15.92
C LEU A 12 4.92 -33.64 15.50
N SER A 13 4.07 -33.97 16.48
CA SER A 13 2.72 -34.42 16.22
C SER A 13 1.92 -33.27 15.65
N SER A 14 1.88 -33.13 14.34
CA SER A 14 0.95 -32.23 13.65
C SER A 14 -0.46 -32.84 13.80
N SER A 15 -1.20 -32.40 14.81
CA SER A 15 -2.64 -32.58 14.86
C SER A 15 -3.22 -31.81 13.68
N ALA A 16 -3.49 -32.49 12.58
CA ALA A 16 -4.31 -31.98 11.50
C ALA A 16 -5.73 -31.82 12.07
N TYR A 17 -6.02 -30.60 12.54
CA TYR A 17 -7.41 -30.20 12.72
C TYR A 17 -8.00 -30.13 11.31
N ALA A 18 -8.82 -31.15 10.97
CA ALA A 18 -9.73 -31.05 9.85
C ALA A 18 -10.64 -29.83 10.15
N GLN A 19 -10.34 -28.67 9.57
CA GLN A 19 -11.28 -27.56 9.53
C GLN A 19 -12.51 -28.11 8.80
N SER A 20 -13.61 -28.32 9.55
CA SER A 20 -14.93 -28.37 8.96
C SER A 20 -15.06 -27.13 8.10
N GLY A 21 -15.24 -27.32 6.79
CA GLY A 21 -15.27 -26.22 5.83
C GLY A 21 -16.46 -25.31 6.05
N ASP A 22 -16.36 -24.42 7.02
CA ASP A 22 -17.19 -23.22 7.03
C ASP A 22 -16.85 -22.45 5.76
N VAL A 23 -17.83 -22.34 4.89
CA VAL A 23 -17.72 -21.49 3.69
C VAL A 23 -17.55 -20.06 4.20
N VAL A 24 -16.30 -19.58 4.20
CA VAL A 24 -16.01 -18.19 4.57
C VAL A 24 -16.54 -17.32 3.43
N ASN A 25 -17.67 -16.69 3.66
CA ASN A 25 -18.19 -15.69 2.74
C ASN A 25 -17.30 -14.44 2.87
N LEU A 26 -16.58 -14.11 1.81
CA LEU A 26 -15.79 -12.91 1.72
C LEU A 26 -16.54 -11.89 0.88
N ALA A 27 -16.79 -10.71 1.45
CA ALA A 27 -17.30 -9.60 0.68
C ALA A 27 -16.13 -8.87 0.00
N GLU A 28 -16.28 -8.59 -1.29
CA GLU A 28 -15.31 -7.84 -2.07
C GLU A 28 -15.77 -6.42 -2.27
N ARG A 29 -14.86 -5.48 -2.14
CA ARG A 29 -15.13 -4.06 -2.37
C ARG A 29 -14.03 -3.42 -3.21
N ASN A 30 -14.42 -2.80 -4.30
CA ASN A 30 -13.53 -2.01 -5.13
C ASN A 30 -13.75 -0.52 -4.84
N LEU A 31 -12.67 0.17 -4.51
CA LEU A 31 -12.66 1.61 -4.27
C LEU A 31 -11.73 2.28 -5.27
N GLY A 32 -12.02 3.50 -5.62
CA GLY A 32 -11.14 4.27 -6.49
C GLY A 32 -11.44 5.76 -6.42
N GLY A 33 -10.40 6.57 -6.67
CA GLY A 33 -10.57 8.01 -6.68
C GLY A 33 -9.25 8.78 -6.75
N PRO A 34 -9.35 10.11 -6.88
CA PRO A 34 -8.20 10.98 -6.96
C PRO A 34 -7.42 11.01 -5.65
N ARG A 35 -6.10 11.18 -5.79
CA ARG A 35 -5.16 11.39 -4.70
C ARG A 35 -4.38 12.67 -4.92
N LEU A 36 -4.20 13.40 -3.84
CA LEU A 36 -3.38 14.60 -3.76
C LEU A 36 -2.42 14.43 -2.58
N GLY A 37 -1.22 14.98 -2.69
CA GLY A 37 -0.27 14.90 -1.60
C GLY A 37 0.90 15.84 -1.77
N VAL A 38 1.68 15.90 -0.71
CA VAL A 38 2.97 16.57 -0.68
C VAL A 38 4.02 15.61 -0.17
N THR A 39 5.21 15.67 -0.74
CA THR A 39 6.33 14.80 -0.37
C THR A 39 7.52 15.64 0.01
N TYR A 40 8.05 15.39 1.21
CA TYR A 40 9.30 15.94 1.67
C TYR A 40 10.43 14.92 1.48
N ILE A 41 11.49 15.33 0.84
CA ILE A 41 12.61 14.48 0.46
C ILE A 41 13.79 14.72 1.40
N THR A 42 14.30 13.62 1.99
CA THR A 42 15.44 13.61 2.89
C THR A 42 16.57 12.77 2.29
N GLY A 43 17.78 12.92 2.84
CA GLY A 43 18.97 12.21 2.37
C GLY A 43 19.79 13.05 1.41
N SER A 44 21.08 13.18 1.70
CA SER A 44 22.00 14.06 0.99
C SER A 44 22.07 13.77 -0.51
N GLU A 45 22.13 12.50 -0.89
CA GLU A 45 22.25 12.11 -2.30
C GLU A 45 20.99 12.46 -3.12
N LEU A 46 19.79 12.18 -2.56
CA LEU A 46 18.55 12.54 -3.25
C LEU A 46 18.38 14.06 -3.36
N VAL A 47 18.68 14.77 -2.28
CA VAL A 47 18.58 16.24 -2.25
C VAL A 47 19.53 16.88 -3.25
N GLN A 48 20.77 16.38 -3.35
CA GLN A 48 21.73 16.88 -4.34
C GLN A 48 21.22 16.70 -5.77
N LYS A 49 20.72 15.50 -6.10
CA LYS A 49 20.15 15.21 -7.42
C LYS A 49 18.94 16.08 -7.79
N LEU A 50 18.15 16.47 -6.80
CA LEU A 50 17.04 17.40 -7.00
C LEU A 50 17.53 18.82 -7.22
N ALA A 51 18.52 19.27 -6.41
CA ALA A 51 19.12 20.58 -6.55
C ALA A 51 19.77 20.78 -7.94
N ASP A 52 20.46 19.76 -8.46
CA ASP A 52 21.05 19.77 -9.80
C ASP A 52 20.00 19.96 -10.92
N ARG A 53 18.72 19.73 -10.62
CA ARG A 53 17.58 19.92 -11.53
C ARG A 53 16.68 21.10 -11.16
N ASN A 54 17.12 21.96 -10.23
CA ASN A 54 16.34 23.05 -9.67
C ASN A 54 15.00 22.62 -9.04
N ILE A 55 14.93 21.40 -8.50
CA ILE A 55 13.77 20.88 -7.81
C ILE A 55 13.98 21.04 -6.30
N GLY A 56 12.98 21.59 -5.60
CA GLY A 56 12.99 21.72 -4.15
C GLY A 56 12.82 20.38 -3.42
N ARG A 57 13.02 20.39 -2.10
CA ARG A 57 12.81 19.20 -1.25
C ARG A 57 11.34 18.87 -1.01
N LEU A 58 10.46 19.83 -1.21
CA LEU A 58 9.02 19.66 -1.09
C LEU A 58 8.42 19.62 -2.48
N ILE A 59 7.77 18.53 -2.83
CA ILE A 59 7.11 18.35 -4.12
C ILE A 59 5.64 18.00 -3.92
N SER A 60 4.79 18.57 -4.77
CA SER A 60 3.39 18.17 -4.86
C SER A 60 3.25 16.87 -5.65
N GLN A 61 2.21 16.12 -5.34
CA GLN A 61 1.85 14.88 -6.05
C GLN A 61 0.34 14.83 -6.29
N PHE A 62 -0.03 14.33 -7.44
CA PHE A 62 -1.42 14.05 -7.76
C PHE A 62 -1.53 12.77 -8.59
N GLY A 63 -2.66 12.13 -8.55
CA GLY A 63 -2.90 10.93 -9.33
C GLY A 63 -4.18 10.22 -8.93
N TRP A 64 -4.14 8.91 -9.00
CA TRP A 64 -5.31 8.09 -8.76
C TRP A 64 -5.00 6.96 -7.80
N HIS A 65 -6.03 6.43 -7.17
CA HIS A 65 -5.97 5.29 -6.27
C HIS A 65 -6.96 4.23 -6.74
N PHE A 66 -6.47 3.02 -6.85
CA PHE A 66 -7.27 1.83 -7.08
C PHE A 66 -7.09 0.91 -5.89
N GLU A 67 -8.19 0.46 -5.32
CA GLU A 67 -8.18 -0.39 -4.13
C GLU A 67 -9.11 -1.58 -4.33
N TYR A 68 -8.58 -2.75 -4.00
CA TYR A 68 -9.32 -3.98 -3.84
C TYR A 68 -9.28 -4.38 -2.37
N GLN A 69 -10.45 -4.54 -1.77
CA GLN A 69 -10.62 -4.86 -0.36
C GLN A 69 -11.34 -6.19 -0.22
N VAL A 70 -10.78 -7.07 0.58
CA VAL A 70 -11.39 -8.34 1.00
C VAL A 70 -11.84 -8.19 2.44
N ILE A 71 -13.14 -8.29 2.68
CA ILE A 71 -13.78 -8.09 3.98
C ILE A 71 -14.24 -9.46 4.46
N PRO A 72 -13.65 -10.01 5.53
CA PRO A 72 -14.12 -11.25 6.14
C PRO A 72 -15.47 -11.03 6.83
N ASP A 73 -16.26 -12.09 6.94
CA ASP A 73 -17.50 -12.06 7.72
C ASP A 73 -17.21 -11.71 9.19
N GLY A 74 -17.97 -10.77 9.74
CA GLY A 74 -17.84 -10.30 11.12
C GLY A 74 -17.15 -8.94 11.26
N ILE A 75 -16.67 -8.63 12.48
CA ILE A 75 -16.08 -7.33 12.85
C ILE A 75 -14.55 -7.38 12.76
N GLY A 76 -13.99 -8.13 11.82
CA GLY A 76 -12.56 -8.29 11.65
C GLY A 76 -11.90 -7.19 10.80
N PRO A 77 -10.56 -7.11 10.81
CA PRO A 77 -9.83 -6.27 9.86
C PRO A 77 -9.98 -6.83 8.45
N SER A 78 -10.05 -5.95 7.47
CA SER A 78 -10.06 -6.31 6.06
C SER A 78 -8.66 -6.27 5.47
N PHE A 79 -8.40 -7.15 4.50
CA PHE A 79 -7.19 -7.12 3.71
C PHE A 79 -7.37 -6.17 2.53
N VAL A 80 -6.34 -5.36 2.25
CA VAL A 80 -6.40 -4.31 1.24
C VAL A 80 -5.21 -4.41 0.31
N ILE A 81 -5.48 -4.36 -0.99
CA ILE A 81 -4.46 -4.20 -2.03
C ILE A 81 -4.71 -2.85 -2.71
N GLN A 82 -3.69 -2.01 -2.79
CA GLN A 82 -3.78 -0.67 -3.33
C GLN A 82 -2.76 -0.48 -4.45
N PHE A 83 -3.22 0.03 -5.59
CA PHE A 83 -2.37 0.50 -6.67
C PHE A 83 -2.54 2.01 -6.80
N VAL A 84 -1.43 2.75 -6.62
CA VAL A 84 -1.45 4.22 -6.53
C VAL A 84 -0.44 4.82 -7.50
N PRO A 85 -0.83 5.09 -8.76
CA PRO A 85 -0.05 5.88 -9.69
C PRO A 85 -0.16 7.37 -9.35
N LEU A 86 0.99 8.03 -9.24
CA LEU A 86 1.10 9.47 -8.95
C LEU A 86 2.07 10.14 -9.92
N ILE A 87 1.83 11.42 -10.14
CA ILE A 87 2.73 12.34 -10.84
C ILE A 87 3.15 13.41 -9.86
N GLY A 88 4.45 13.66 -9.76
CA GLY A 88 5.00 14.69 -8.87
C GLY A 88 5.82 15.73 -9.58
N ALA A 89 6.20 16.79 -8.84
CA ALA A 89 7.11 17.86 -9.23
C ALA A 89 6.64 18.75 -10.42
N VAL A 90 5.35 18.78 -10.67
CA VAL A 90 4.76 19.58 -11.77
C VAL A 90 5.00 21.08 -11.57
N GLU A 91 5.05 21.55 -10.32
CA GLU A 91 5.38 22.92 -9.95
C GLU A 91 6.79 23.36 -10.36
N TYR A 92 7.67 22.39 -10.62
CA TYR A 92 9.02 22.61 -11.15
C TYR A 92 9.13 22.35 -12.66
N ALA A 93 8.02 22.37 -13.39
CA ALA A 93 7.95 22.00 -14.80
C ALA A 93 8.59 20.61 -15.09
N THR A 94 8.57 19.72 -14.11
CA THR A 94 9.15 18.37 -14.17
C THR A 94 8.05 17.34 -14.01
N PHE A 95 8.06 16.34 -14.87
CA PHE A 95 7.13 15.24 -14.82
C PHE A 95 7.81 14.03 -14.15
N LEU A 96 7.40 13.70 -12.92
CA LEU A 96 7.98 12.62 -12.14
C LEU A 96 6.94 11.55 -11.85
N PRO A 97 6.71 10.60 -12.77
CA PRO A 97 5.75 9.52 -12.57
C PRO A 97 6.26 8.51 -11.54
N SER A 98 5.35 8.06 -10.71
CA SER A 98 5.59 7.01 -9.74
C SER A 98 4.38 6.09 -9.63
N ALA A 99 4.62 4.85 -9.22
CA ALA A 99 3.57 3.89 -8.95
C ALA A 99 3.90 3.10 -7.69
N THR A 100 2.92 2.96 -6.81
CA THR A 100 3.00 2.17 -5.58
C THR A 100 2.03 1.00 -5.68
N LEU A 101 2.50 -0.20 -5.35
CA LEU A 101 1.66 -1.35 -5.09
C LEU A 101 1.80 -1.68 -3.61
N ALA A 102 0.77 -1.38 -2.81
CA ALA A 102 0.78 -1.62 -1.37
C ALA A 102 -0.22 -2.72 -0.99
N MET A 103 0.16 -3.53 -0.03
CA MET A 103 -0.71 -4.51 0.61
C MET A 103 -0.78 -4.20 2.09
N GLY A 104 -1.95 -4.38 2.69
CA GLY A 104 -2.13 -4.01 4.08
C GLY A 104 -3.42 -4.49 4.70
N VAL A 105 -3.67 -3.96 5.87
CA VAL A 105 -4.88 -4.24 6.64
C VAL A 105 -5.57 -2.93 7.00
N ARG A 106 -6.89 -2.94 6.94
CA ARG A 106 -7.74 -1.85 7.42
C ARG A 106 -8.67 -2.37 8.52
N PHE A 107 -8.62 -1.69 9.65
CA PHE A 107 -9.46 -2.00 10.79
C PHE A 107 -10.87 -1.38 10.62
N PRO A 108 -11.88 -1.91 11.34
CA PRO A 108 -13.23 -1.33 11.31
C PRO A 108 -13.28 0.13 11.75
N SER A 109 -12.33 0.59 12.56
CA SER A 109 -12.14 2.00 12.94
C SER A 109 -11.72 2.90 11.79
N GLY A 110 -11.37 2.34 10.62
CA GLY A 110 -10.83 3.06 9.47
C GLY A 110 -9.31 3.25 9.50
N ILE A 111 -8.63 2.88 10.59
CA ILE A 111 -7.16 2.88 10.64
C ILE A 111 -6.64 1.82 9.68
N GLU A 112 -5.62 2.18 8.91
CA GLU A 112 -4.98 1.28 7.96
C GLU A 112 -3.46 1.30 8.07
N PHE A 113 -2.87 0.14 7.81
CA PHE A 113 -1.42 -0.04 7.69
C PHE A 113 -1.15 -0.78 6.39
N GLY A 114 -0.15 -0.31 5.66
CA GLY A 114 0.23 -0.94 4.40
C GLY A 114 1.71 -0.84 4.13
N MET A 115 2.18 -1.76 3.31
CA MET A 115 3.56 -1.77 2.82
C MET A 115 3.64 -2.32 1.40
N GLY A 116 4.69 -1.98 0.70
CA GLY A 116 4.92 -2.53 -0.62
C GLY A 116 5.95 -1.78 -1.45
N PRO A 117 6.21 -2.23 -2.67
CA PRO A 117 7.14 -1.58 -3.58
C PRO A 117 6.55 -0.29 -4.16
N ASN A 118 7.43 0.68 -4.35
CA ASN A 118 7.17 1.88 -5.13
C ASN A 118 8.28 2.03 -6.18
N ILE A 119 7.90 2.39 -7.37
CA ILE A 119 8.82 2.74 -8.46
C ILE A 119 8.61 4.20 -8.84
N ILE A 120 9.73 4.89 -9.13
CA ILE A 120 9.74 6.20 -9.76
C ILE A 120 10.52 6.07 -11.06
N VAL A 121 9.95 6.58 -12.12
CA VAL A 121 10.57 6.60 -13.45
C VAL A 121 11.04 8.02 -13.74
N THR A 122 12.31 8.13 -14.12
CA THR A 122 12.90 9.34 -14.65
C THR A 122 13.46 9.06 -16.05
N GLU A 123 13.73 10.05 -16.84
CA GLU A 123 14.27 9.88 -18.19
C GLU A 123 15.54 9.02 -18.24
N GLN A 124 16.33 9.01 -17.17
CA GLN A 124 17.62 8.33 -17.12
C GLN A 124 17.61 7.05 -16.28
N ASN A 125 16.67 6.90 -15.34
CA ASN A 125 16.70 5.81 -14.37
C ASN A 125 15.30 5.45 -13.84
N VAL A 126 15.17 4.18 -13.47
CA VAL A 126 14.07 3.68 -12.65
C VAL A 126 14.60 3.48 -11.24
N THR A 127 13.95 4.06 -10.26
CA THR A 127 14.32 3.92 -8.84
C THR A 127 13.22 3.19 -8.10
N SER A 128 13.57 2.11 -7.42
CA SER A 128 12.65 1.40 -6.52
C SER A 128 12.88 1.78 -5.07
N SER A 129 11.85 1.66 -4.26
CA SER A 129 11.88 1.89 -2.81
C SER A 129 10.82 1.03 -2.12
N LEU A 130 11.04 0.76 -0.85
CA LEU A 130 10.03 0.17 0.02
C LEU A 130 9.18 1.30 0.60
N VAL A 131 7.87 1.14 0.50
CA VAL A 131 6.87 2.03 1.11
C VAL A 131 6.32 1.39 2.38
N LEU A 132 6.21 2.21 3.42
CA LEU A 132 5.42 1.95 4.62
C LEU A 132 4.39 3.07 4.73
N ALA A 133 3.14 2.71 4.94
CA ALA A 133 2.03 3.65 5.05
C ALA A 133 1.21 3.38 6.30
N VAL A 134 0.77 4.45 6.93
CA VAL A 134 -0.24 4.45 7.99
C VAL A 134 -1.28 5.50 7.64
N GLY A 135 -2.55 5.18 7.81
CA GLY A 135 -3.62 6.09 7.45
C GLY A 135 -4.90 5.89 8.23
N GLN A 136 -5.81 6.79 7.96
CA GLN A 136 -7.17 6.78 8.47
C GLN A 136 -8.13 7.03 7.30
N SER A 137 -9.08 6.14 7.12
CA SER A 137 -10.17 6.32 6.17
C SER A 137 -11.42 6.82 6.89
N ILE A 138 -11.84 8.03 6.59
CA ILE A 138 -13.06 8.65 7.14
C ILE A 138 -14.18 8.37 6.15
N ASN A 139 -15.20 7.62 6.59
CA ASN A 139 -16.34 7.26 5.75
C ASN A 139 -17.53 8.17 6.08
N TYR A 140 -18.03 8.87 5.06
CA TYR A 140 -19.19 9.74 5.19
C TYR A 140 -20.06 9.69 3.94
N GLY A 141 -21.34 9.39 4.09
CA GLY A 141 -22.29 9.43 2.98
C GLY A 141 -21.96 8.53 1.77
N GLY A 142 -21.33 7.36 1.98
CA GLY A 142 -20.90 6.45 0.90
C GLY A 142 -19.58 6.81 0.24
N VAL A 143 -18.95 7.87 0.72
CA VAL A 143 -17.63 8.34 0.28
C VAL A 143 -16.60 7.99 1.36
N SER A 144 -15.42 7.57 0.96
CA SER A 144 -14.26 7.39 1.82
C SER A 144 -13.24 8.49 1.55
N ILE A 145 -12.82 9.18 2.61
CA ILE A 145 -11.77 10.20 2.58
C ILE A 145 -10.55 9.62 3.30
N PRO A 146 -9.65 8.96 2.57
CA PRO A 146 -8.43 8.44 3.16
C PRO A 146 -7.38 9.55 3.31
N VAL A 147 -6.72 9.52 4.45
CA VAL A 147 -5.59 10.39 4.81
C VAL A 147 -4.45 9.48 5.23
N ASN A 148 -3.30 9.58 4.55
CA ASN A 148 -2.18 8.67 4.73
C ASN A 148 -0.88 9.44 4.96
N LEU A 149 -0.08 8.96 5.90
CA LEU A 149 1.33 9.26 6.04
C LEU A 149 2.13 8.09 5.45
N VAL A 150 3.05 8.41 4.57
CA VAL A 150 3.79 7.42 3.79
C VAL A 150 5.29 7.70 3.89
N ALA A 151 6.05 6.69 4.24
CA ALA A 151 7.50 6.70 4.17
C ALA A 151 7.97 5.78 3.05
N ALA A 152 8.68 6.31 2.07
CA ALA A 152 9.30 5.55 1.00
C ALA A 152 10.81 5.61 1.15
N THR A 153 11.46 4.47 1.41
CA THR A 153 12.88 4.40 1.71
C THR A 153 13.66 3.57 0.71
N ASN A 154 14.87 4.01 0.41
CA ASN A 154 15.87 3.27 -0.36
C ASN A 154 17.27 3.67 0.13
N PRO A 155 18.35 3.01 -0.32
CA PRO A 155 19.72 3.33 0.12
C PRO A 155 20.16 4.78 -0.09
N LYS A 156 19.51 5.53 -1.00
CA LYS A 156 19.87 6.91 -1.35
C LYS A 156 19.17 7.96 -0.50
N GLY A 157 18.13 7.57 0.25
CA GLY A 157 17.39 8.46 1.11
C GLY A 157 15.94 8.04 1.34
N THR A 158 15.22 8.87 2.07
CA THR A 158 13.83 8.65 2.43
C THR A 158 12.97 9.81 1.95
N ARG A 159 11.75 9.48 1.54
CA ARG A 159 10.70 10.42 1.17
C ARG A 159 9.54 10.24 2.13
N LEU A 160 9.12 11.34 2.74
CA LEU A 160 7.96 11.36 3.62
C LEU A 160 6.82 12.07 2.89
N SER A 161 5.70 11.40 2.74
CA SER A 161 4.56 11.96 2.02
C SER A 161 3.34 12.02 2.92
N PHE A 162 2.61 13.10 2.81
CA PHE A 162 1.25 13.25 3.28
C PHE A 162 0.34 13.17 2.07
N VAL A 163 -0.55 12.17 2.04
CA VAL A 163 -1.44 11.93 0.90
C VAL A 163 -2.87 11.84 1.40
N PHE A 164 -3.75 12.56 0.75
CA PHE A 164 -5.18 12.51 1.03
C PHE A 164 -5.94 12.37 -0.29
N GLY A 165 -7.22 12.03 -0.18
CA GLY A 165 -8.00 11.90 -1.39
C GLY A 165 -9.45 11.60 -1.12
N TYR A 166 -10.05 11.02 -2.12
CA TYR A 166 -11.45 10.77 -2.20
C TYR A 166 -11.64 9.43 -2.90
N ALA A 167 -12.41 8.54 -2.32
CA ALA A 167 -12.67 7.23 -2.89
C ALA A 167 -14.15 6.91 -2.85
N ILE A 168 -14.66 6.47 -4.01
CA ILE A 168 -16.03 6.01 -4.17
C ILE A 168 -16.01 4.51 -4.39
N ALA A 169 -16.94 3.80 -3.74
CA ALA A 169 -17.16 2.40 -4.02
C ALA A 169 -17.70 2.24 -5.44
N LYS A 170 -17.04 1.44 -6.26
CA LYS A 170 -17.59 1.01 -7.55
C LYS A 170 -18.69 -0.02 -7.27
N PRO A 171 -19.84 0.05 -7.95
CA PRO A 171 -20.83 -1.01 -7.85
C PRO A 171 -20.16 -2.34 -8.23
N PRO A 172 -20.53 -3.46 -7.58
CA PRO A 172 -19.99 -4.76 -7.94
C PRO A 172 -20.34 -5.03 -9.41
N THR A 173 -19.34 -5.26 -10.21
CA THR A 173 -19.51 -5.81 -11.56
C THR A 173 -19.87 -7.28 -11.39
N SER A 174 -21.13 -7.58 -11.16
CA SER A 174 -21.59 -8.97 -11.20
C SER A 174 -21.64 -9.45 -12.65
N PRO A 175 -21.00 -10.59 -12.92
CA PRO A 175 -21.75 -11.67 -13.49
C PRO A 175 -21.99 -12.71 -12.41
N SER A 176 -23.20 -12.85 -11.95
CA SER A 176 -23.65 -14.06 -11.30
C SER A 176 -23.56 -15.22 -12.31
N ALA A 177 -22.40 -15.82 -12.42
CA ALA A 177 -22.26 -17.11 -13.08
C ALA A 177 -22.89 -18.14 -12.14
N THR A 178 -24.18 -18.35 -12.29
CA THR A 178 -24.83 -19.53 -11.74
C THR A 178 -24.36 -20.72 -12.58
N PHE A 179 -23.35 -21.41 -12.14
CA PHE A 179 -23.04 -22.74 -12.65
C PHE A 179 -24.10 -23.69 -12.08
N ARG A 180 -24.95 -24.21 -12.98
CA ARG A 180 -25.81 -25.38 -12.72
C ARG A 180 -25.01 -26.65 -12.95
#